data_3572275de90ae0efd34ee0855f730557
#
_entry.id   3572275de90ae0efd34ee0855f730557
#
_cell.length_a   1.000
_cell.length_b   1.000
_cell.length_c   1.000
_cell.angle_alpha   90.00
_cell.angle_beta   90.00
_cell.angle_gamma   90.00
#
_symmetry.space_group_name_H-M   'P 1'
#
loop_
_entity.id
_entity.type
_entity.pdbx_description
1 polymer ?
#
loop_
_entity_poly.entity_id
_entity_poly.type
_entity_poly.pdbx_seq_one_letter_code
_entity_poly.pdbx_strand_id
1 'polypeptide(L)'
;MQSLLALAWCALVAVAALGWGRILGRISGRPAGPWPTTAGIGVAALVGAGGVLNLARLALAPSLVALLAVGVLACIPSLRRWRPALPAGRAARLELLLAGVIVLGASGLAAATIAAPRVFNFHDDLQKYLGHPVRMLATGTLAAGPLSALGFETLGGQAFLHGLLLAVLPIPYAAALDGVLAFTLLLLLAAWAGWRRLASFPAAAVGPLLVATVNAQVVNVSALYVAAALMATAVLLVADDRETGAPPALLLGAVYAAMVALKPTFALFPLLHLPLSMLAVARTRGGHRAAAGWAIRVAAFAAMLLAPWVALHVPVYLGPYAALPPAPRGWDDPFHLLSTTPLFYGTTAAHYTALGATSLLAAGLALAAQRRALAEDVGVDRRAGGVVAAALTGVGVALLLLFVTGPHHTGHEVGLRYAIPFLLGAAIPAIPLALGLPGPGIRAAGVALVAAALAVSVSFLPVAVQRARQAVEHGTVLAFAGAPGYTNYTRQALSGDLRDRIRGLQARVPAGEPLLAWVNAPCNLDLARNRVDVVDPTAFGTPWARLPDDPRYVLWQYSGYATRSPDYLRSVARGPGAHERRTASRIALFTEQFARLTARGEILADDGEIRLVRLPAGKPATQAGDRP
;
A
#
# COMPACT_ATOMS: atom_id res chain seq x y z
N MET A 1 -21.25 17.01 -8.40
CA MET A 1 -20.20 18.05 -8.35
C MET A 1 -18.96 17.57 -7.57
N GLN A 2 -19.08 17.07 -6.35
CA GLN A 2 -17.93 16.63 -5.54
C GLN A 2 -17.11 15.50 -6.19
N SER A 3 -17.73 14.50 -6.83
CA SER A 3 -17.00 13.41 -7.52
C SER A 3 -16.19 13.92 -8.72
N LEU A 4 -16.68 14.90 -9.45
CA LEU A 4 -15.93 15.53 -10.55
C LEU A 4 -14.72 16.31 -10.02
N LEU A 5 -14.88 17.03 -8.91
CA LEU A 5 -13.77 17.70 -8.23
C LEU A 5 -12.72 16.67 -7.77
N ALA A 6 -13.18 15.55 -7.22
CA ALA A 6 -12.28 14.48 -6.78
C ALA A 6 -11.48 13.90 -7.97
N LEU A 7 -12.11 13.63 -9.10
CA LEU A 7 -11.42 13.16 -10.31
C LEU A 7 -10.44 14.20 -10.86
N ALA A 8 -10.82 15.47 -10.89
CA ALA A 8 -9.95 16.56 -11.33
C ALA A 8 -8.72 16.69 -10.40
N TRP A 9 -8.94 16.61 -9.10
CA TRP A 9 -7.84 16.63 -8.11
C TRP A 9 -6.94 15.41 -8.24
N CYS A 10 -7.50 14.22 -8.44
CA CYS A 10 -6.73 13.02 -8.74
C CYS A 10 -5.85 13.20 -9.99
N ALA A 11 -6.40 13.76 -11.07
CA ALA A 11 -5.63 14.03 -12.28
C ALA A 11 -4.47 15.01 -12.01
N LEU A 12 -4.71 16.05 -11.21
CA LEU A 12 -3.67 16.99 -10.80
C LEU A 12 -2.54 16.32 -10.02
N VAL A 13 -2.88 15.44 -9.06
CA VAL A 13 -1.89 14.65 -8.29
C VAL A 13 -1.07 13.74 -9.24
N ALA A 14 -1.71 13.11 -10.23
CA ALA A 14 -1.01 12.30 -11.24
C ALA A 14 -0.02 13.13 -12.08
N VAL A 15 -0.43 14.32 -12.51
CA VAL A 15 0.44 15.26 -13.25
C VAL A 15 1.59 15.74 -12.36
N ALA A 16 1.33 16.03 -11.10
CA ALA A 16 2.37 16.41 -10.14
C ALA A 16 3.38 15.28 -9.92
N ALA A 17 2.91 14.04 -9.75
CA ALA A 17 3.78 12.88 -9.66
C ALA A 17 4.67 12.74 -10.91
N LEU A 18 4.11 12.90 -12.11
CA LEU A 18 4.89 12.90 -13.35
C LEU A 18 5.98 13.98 -13.35
N GLY A 19 5.67 15.19 -12.87
CA GLY A 19 6.64 16.28 -12.74
C GLY A 19 7.77 15.97 -11.75
N TRP A 20 7.44 15.45 -10.59
CA TRP A 20 8.43 15.04 -9.58
C TRP A 20 9.35 13.91 -10.07
N GLY A 21 8.79 12.95 -10.82
CA GLY A 21 9.60 11.92 -11.47
C GLY A 21 10.60 12.48 -12.46
N ARG A 22 10.24 13.57 -13.18
CA ARG A 22 11.16 14.28 -14.08
C ARG A 22 12.25 15.05 -13.34
N ILE A 23 11.89 15.69 -12.23
CA ILE A 23 12.86 16.37 -11.36
C ILE A 23 13.91 15.34 -10.90
N LEU A 24 13.45 14.23 -10.32
CA LEU A 24 14.37 13.20 -9.81
C LEU A 24 15.18 12.54 -10.93
N GLY A 25 14.56 12.32 -12.09
CA GLY A 25 15.25 11.84 -13.29
C GLY A 25 16.40 12.76 -13.73
N ARG A 26 16.17 14.08 -13.73
CA ARG A 26 17.22 15.08 -14.05
C ARG A 26 18.34 15.08 -13.02
N ILE A 27 18.01 15.03 -11.72
CA ILE A 27 18.98 14.94 -10.63
C ILE A 27 19.84 13.69 -10.78
N SER A 28 19.28 12.57 -11.24
CA SER A 28 20.00 11.34 -11.49
C SER A 28 20.83 11.33 -12.79
N GLY A 29 20.85 12.45 -13.53
CA GLY A 29 21.54 12.56 -14.83
C GLY A 29 20.85 11.83 -15.97
N ARG A 30 19.59 11.40 -15.81
CA ARG A 30 18.84 10.71 -16.85
C ARG A 30 17.73 11.56 -17.45
N PRO A 31 17.56 11.52 -18.79
CA PRO A 31 16.38 12.11 -19.41
C PRO A 31 15.12 11.42 -18.89
N ALA A 32 14.01 12.14 -18.92
CA ALA A 32 12.72 11.59 -18.54
C ALA A 32 12.43 10.30 -19.30
N GLY A 33 12.25 9.23 -18.57
CA GLY A 33 11.86 7.93 -19.09
C GLY A 33 10.42 7.94 -19.61
N PRO A 34 9.87 6.77 -19.96
CA PRO A 34 8.45 6.64 -20.31
C PRO A 34 7.59 7.21 -19.19
N TRP A 35 6.51 7.87 -19.57
CA TRP A 35 5.68 8.58 -18.61
C TRP A 35 5.07 7.71 -17.50
N PRO A 36 4.68 6.40 -17.68
CA PRO A 36 4.21 5.61 -16.56
C PRO A 36 5.32 5.33 -15.53
N THR A 37 6.52 4.95 -15.99
CA THR A 37 7.68 4.72 -15.10
C THR A 37 8.10 6.03 -14.42
N THR A 38 8.08 7.15 -15.16
CA THR A 38 8.36 8.48 -14.61
C THR A 38 7.35 8.88 -13.53
N ALA A 39 6.06 8.57 -13.71
CA ALA A 39 5.04 8.83 -12.70
C ALA A 39 5.26 7.98 -11.44
N GLY A 40 5.62 6.69 -11.58
CA GLY A 40 5.98 5.83 -10.45
C GLY A 40 7.20 6.34 -9.68
N ILE A 41 8.24 6.82 -10.38
CA ILE A 41 9.39 7.50 -9.76
C ILE A 41 8.93 8.75 -9.00
N GLY A 42 7.98 9.49 -9.57
CA GLY A 42 7.42 10.70 -8.94
C GLY A 42 6.62 10.40 -7.67
N VAL A 43 5.88 9.30 -7.63
CA VAL A 43 5.24 8.83 -6.39
C VAL A 43 6.31 8.56 -5.33
N ALA A 44 7.41 7.90 -5.71
CA ALA A 44 8.53 7.66 -4.79
C ALA A 44 9.17 8.97 -4.31
N ALA A 45 9.37 9.95 -5.20
CA ALA A 45 9.88 11.27 -4.85
C ALA A 45 8.96 12.01 -3.86
N LEU A 46 7.64 11.96 -4.09
CA LEU A 46 6.64 12.54 -3.19
C LEU A 46 6.70 11.90 -1.80
N VAL A 47 6.80 10.56 -1.72
CA VAL A 47 6.94 9.86 -0.43
C VAL A 47 8.25 10.27 0.26
N GLY A 48 9.37 10.38 -0.47
CA GLY A 48 10.63 10.86 0.09
C GLY A 48 10.53 12.28 0.66
N ALA A 49 9.93 13.21 -0.11
CA ALA A 49 9.64 14.58 0.35
C ALA A 49 8.71 14.58 1.57
N GLY A 50 7.75 13.67 1.59
CA GLY A 50 6.82 13.48 2.71
C GLY A 50 7.54 13.18 4.02
N GLY A 51 8.57 12.34 4.01
CA GLY A 51 9.38 12.06 5.20
C GLY A 51 10.02 13.32 5.77
N VAL A 52 10.62 14.14 4.90
CA VAL A 52 11.26 15.40 5.28
C VAL A 52 10.24 16.39 5.85
N LEU A 53 9.10 16.59 5.16
CA LEU A 53 8.05 17.50 5.61
C LEU A 53 7.48 17.08 6.97
N ASN A 54 7.25 15.78 7.17
CA ASN A 54 6.76 15.26 8.46
C ASN A 54 7.77 15.43 9.58
N LEU A 55 9.06 15.19 9.31
CA LEU A 55 10.13 15.38 10.30
C LEU A 55 10.25 16.86 10.70
N ALA A 56 10.12 17.78 9.73
CA ALA A 56 10.10 19.21 9.94
C ALA A 56 8.77 19.76 10.51
N ARG A 57 7.74 18.93 10.69
CA ARG A 57 6.36 19.32 11.08
C ARG A 57 5.70 20.30 10.11
N LEU A 58 6.05 20.20 8.85
CA LEU A 58 5.53 21.04 7.76
C LEU A 58 4.54 20.30 6.84
N ALA A 59 4.12 19.08 7.18
CA ALA A 59 3.17 18.31 6.37
C ALA A 59 1.72 18.80 6.52
N LEU A 60 1.51 20.11 6.38
CA LEU A 60 0.23 20.82 6.44
C LEU A 60 -0.38 20.98 5.04
N ALA A 61 -1.69 21.18 4.95
CA ALA A 61 -2.38 21.33 3.67
C ALA A 61 -1.73 22.36 2.72
N PRO A 62 -1.34 23.58 3.13
CA PRO A 62 -0.68 24.52 2.23
C PRO A 62 0.65 23.99 1.66
N SER A 63 1.46 23.33 2.49
CA SER A 63 2.75 22.76 2.06
C SER A 63 2.55 21.61 1.06
N LEU A 64 1.52 20.77 1.26
CA LEU A 64 1.19 19.69 0.34
C LEU A 64 0.69 20.23 -1.00
N VAL A 65 -0.14 21.27 -0.99
CA VAL A 65 -0.58 21.95 -2.22
C VAL A 65 0.60 22.59 -2.95
N ALA A 66 1.51 23.25 -2.23
CA ALA A 66 2.73 23.80 -2.83
C ALA A 66 3.62 22.70 -3.43
N LEU A 67 3.80 21.58 -2.75
CA LEU A 67 4.53 20.41 -3.25
C LEU A 67 3.93 19.89 -4.58
N LEU A 68 2.60 19.79 -4.66
CA LEU A 68 1.90 19.40 -5.88
C LEU A 68 2.07 20.45 -6.98
N ALA A 69 1.98 21.73 -6.67
CA ALA A 69 2.16 22.81 -7.63
C ALA A 69 3.56 22.79 -8.28
N VAL A 70 4.61 22.56 -7.49
CA VAL A 70 5.98 22.38 -8.02
C VAL A 70 6.04 21.23 -9.03
N GLY A 71 5.42 20.10 -8.71
CA GLY A 71 5.35 18.96 -9.63
C GLY A 71 4.62 19.27 -10.91
N VAL A 72 3.45 19.93 -10.84
CA VAL A 72 2.67 20.36 -12.02
C VAL A 72 3.50 21.30 -12.89
N LEU A 73 4.12 22.33 -12.32
CA LEU A 73 4.97 23.26 -13.05
C LEU A 73 6.14 22.56 -13.76
N ALA A 74 6.78 21.61 -13.09
CA ALA A 74 7.86 20.80 -13.69
C ALA A 74 7.37 19.92 -14.86
N CYS A 75 6.09 19.59 -14.92
CA CYS A 75 5.50 18.79 -15.99
C CYS A 75 5.19 19.61 -17.26
N ILE A 76 4.87 20.91 -17.15
CA ILE A 76 4.40 21.77 -18.25
C ILE A 76 5.31 21.74 -19.51
N PRO A 77 6.66 21.90 -19.42
CA PRO A 77 7.51 21.93 -20.59
C PRO A 77 7.45 20.65 -21.43
N SER A 78 7.15 19.54 -20.79
CA SER A 78 7.11 18.24 -21.45
C SER A 78 5.74 17.91 -22.02
N LEU A 79 4.66 18.41 -21.42
CA LEU A 79 3.32 18.31 -21.99
C LEU A 79 3.26 19.07 -23.33
N ARG A 80 3.91 20.24 -23.39
CA ARG A 80 4.00 21.04 -24.66
C ARG A 80 4.77 20.34 -25.77
N ARG A 81 5.73 19.45 -25.42
CA ARG A 81 6.56 18.69 -26.37
C ARG A 81 6.03 17.29 -26.65
N TRP A 82 4.98 16.89 -25.96
CA TRP A 82 4.44 15.54 -26.10
C TRP A 82 3.76 15.36 -27.45
N ARG A 83 4.34 14.51 -28.27
CA ARG A 83 3.73 14.03 -29.51
C ARG A 83 3.63 12.53 -29.41
N PRO A 84 2.41 11.96 -29.37
CA PRO A 84 2.24 10.51 -29.34
C PRO A 84 2.72 9.92 -30.67
N ALA A 85 3.79 9.14 -30.63
CA ALA A 85 4.22 8.36 -31.79
C ALA A 85 3.35 7.11 -31.87
N LEU A 86 2.44 7.06 -32.82
CA LEU A 86 1.66 5.87 -33.08
C LEU A 86 2.55 4.83 -33.79
N PRO A 87 2.41 3.54 -33.48
CA PRO A 87 3.16 2.49 -34.15
C PRO A 87 2.76 2.38 -35.63
N ALA A 88 3.71 2.02 -36.48
CA ALA A 88 3.51 2.01 -37.94
C ALA A 88 2.63 0.86 -38.44
N GLY A 89 2.59 -0.29 -37.75
CA GLY A 89 1.87 -1.50 -38.19
C GLY A 89 0.40 -1.56 -37.75
N ARG A 90 -0.47 -2.16 -38.56
CA ARG A 90 -1.88 -2.39 -38.19
C ARG A 90 -2.03 -3.23 -36.92
N ALA A 91 -1.29 -4.33 -36.81
CA ALA A 91 -1.30 -5.21 -35.64
C ALA A 91 -0.92 -4.46 -34.36
N ALA A 92 0.13 -3.65 -34.41
CA ALA A 92 0.59 -2.85 -33.29
C ALA A 92 -0.41 -1.74 -32.87
N ARG A 93 -1.13 -1.15 -33.84
CA ARG A 93 -2.23 -0.20 -33.55
C ARG A 93 -3.43 -0.89 -32.90
N LEU A 94 -3.79 -2.07 -33.39
CA LEU A 94 -4.89 -2.87 -32.79
C LEU A 94 -4.55 -3.28 -31.35
N GLU A 95 -3.33 -3.72 -31.12
CA GLU A 95 -2.84 -4.06 -29.80
C GLU A 95 -2.88 -2.86 -28.85
N LEU A 96 -2.44 -1.67 -29.32
CA LEU A 96 -2.53 -0.44 -28.55
C LEU A 96 -3.99 -0.09 -28.24
N LEU A 97 -4.87 -0.21 -29.22
CA LEU A 97 -6.30 0.04 -29.04
C LEU A 97 -6.87 -0.90 -27.98
N LEU A 98 -6.55 -2.20 -28.07
CA LEU A 98 -7.02 -3.21 -27.11
C LEU A 98 -6.49 -2.92 -25.69
N ALA A 99 -5.19 -2.63 -25.54
CA ALA A 99 -4.60 -2.23 -24.27
C ALA A 99 -5.26 -0.96 -23.73
N GLY A 100 -5.49 0.04 -24.62
CA GLY A 100 -6.18 1.28 -24.26
C GLY A 100 -7.61 1.06 -23.80
N VAL A 101 -8.38 0.19 -24.46
CA VAL A 101 -9.75 -0.16 -24.05
C VAL A 101 -9.76 -0.82 -22.67
N ILE A 102 -8.83 -1.76 -22.41
CA ILE A 102 -8.72 -2.43 -21.10
C ILE A 102 -8.36 -1.41 -20.02
N VAL A 103 -7.35 -0.58 -20.25
CA VAL A 103 -6.91 0.44 -19.29
C VAL A 103 -8.01 1.44 -19.01
N LEU A 104 -8.63 2.01 -20.04
CA LEU A 104 -9.71 3.00 -19.90
C LEU A 104 -10.95 2.38 -19.26
N GLY A 105 -11.34 1.17 -19.65
CA GLY A 105 -12.49 0.47 -19.09
C GLY A 105 -12.29 0.17 -17.61
N ALA A 106 -11.16 -0.43 -17.23
CA ALA A 106 -10.86 -0.76 -15.84
C ALA A 106 -10.66 0.50 -14.97
N SER A 107 -9.97 1.53 -15.49
CA SER A 107 -9.82 2.82 -14.78
C SER A 107 -11.14 3.58 -14.67
N GLY A 108 -11.97 3.55 -15.71
CA GLY A 108 -13.30 4.15 -15.69
C GLY A 108 -14.21 3.50 -14.67
N LEU A 109 -14.18 2.16 -14.57
CA LEU A 109 -14.91 1.42 -13.53
C LEU A 109 -14.40 1.79 -12.14
N ALA A 110 -13.09 1.86 -11.95
CA ALA A 110 -12.49 2.30 -10.68
C ALA A 110 -12.88 3.73 -10.33
N ALA A 111 -12.91 4.65 -11.31
CA ALA A 111 -13.37 6.02 -11.12
C ALA A 111 -14.88 6.10 -10.79
N ALA A 112 -15.70 5.23 -11.37
CA ALA A 112 -17.13 5.18 -11.06
C ALA A 112 -17.39 4.82 -9.58
N THR A 113 -16.50 4.05 -8.95
CA THR A 113 -16.63 3.71 -7.51
C THR A 113 -16.49 4.92 -6.59
N ILE A 114 -15.93 6.04 -7.05
CA ILE A 114 -15.86 7.30 -6.28
C ILE A 114 -17.24 7.89 -6.02
N ALA A 115 -18.19 7.66 -6.91
CA ALA A 115 -19.57 8.18 -6.77
C ALA A 115 -20.43 7.32 -5.85
N ALA A 116 -20.04 6.08 -5.58
CA ALA A 116 -20.78 5.17 -4.72
C ALA A 116 -20.61 5.51 -3.23
N PRO A 117 -21.63 5.23 -2.39
CA PRO A 117 -21.50 5.34 -0.95
C PRO A 117 -20.45 4.35 -0.46
N ARG A 118 -19.33 4.89 0.07
CA ARG A 118 -18.22 4.06 0.45
C ARG A 118 -18.41 3.42 1.81
N VAL A 119 -18.17 2.12 1.87
CA VAL A 119 -18.06 1.36 3.12
C VAL A 119 -16.59 1.26 3.51
N PHE A 120 -16.27 1.56 4.75
CA PHE A 120 -14.93 1.46 5.33
C PHE A 120 -14.85 0.31 6.32
N ASN A 121 -13.69 -0.33 6.38
CA ASN A 121 -13.39 -1.29 7.43
C ASN A 121 -13.29 -0.53 8.76
N PHE A 122 -14.10 -0.93 9.75
CA PHE A 122 -14.12 -0.21 11.02
C PHE A 122 -12.90 -0.48 11.91
N HIS A 123 -12.19 -1.59 11.72
CA HIS A 123 -10.97 -1.84 12.48
C HIS A 123 -9.75 -1.11 11.89
N ASP A 124 -9.53 -1.30 10.58
CA ASP A 124 -8.34 -0.77 9.94
C ASP A 124 -8.54 0.66 9.46
N ASP A 125 -9.64 0.92 8.70
CA ASP A 125 -9.81 2.22 8.06
C ASP A 125 -10.24 3.29 9.05
N LEU A 126 -11.34 3.05 9.77
CA LEU A 126 -11.91 4.07 10.65
C LEU A 126 -11.03 4.32 11.88
N GLN A 127 -10.46 3.28 12.49
CA GLN A 127 -9.65 3.45 13.70
C GLN A 127 -8.21 3.87 13.44
N LYS A 128 -7.61 3.48 12.28
CA LYS A 128 -6.21 3.72 11.98
C LYS A 128 -6.02 4.65 10.79
N TYR A 129 -6.27 4.10 9.59
CA TYR A 129 -5.76 4.68 8.36
C TYR A 129 -6.36 6.04 8.00
N LEU A 130 -7.62 6.31 8.33
CA LEU A 130 -8.23 7.62 8.11
C LEU A 130 -7.83 8.64 9.17
N GLY A 131 -7.50 8.20 10.37
CA GLY A 131 -7.02 9.06 11.44
C GLY A 131 -5.63 9.65 11.17
N HIS A 132 -4.74 8.87 10.55
CA HIS A 132 -3.35 9.29 10.32
C HIS A 132 -3.20 10.51 9.41
N PRO A 133 -3.77 10.57 8.19
CA PRO A 133 -3.66 11.76 7.34
C PRO A 133 -4.35 12.97 7.95
N VAL A 134 -5.46 12.80 8.66
CA VAL A 134 -6.14 13.90 9.36
C VAL A 134 -5.23 14.47 10.47
N ARG A 135 -4.58 13.60 11.26
CA ARG A 135 -3.58 14.01 12.25
C ARG A 135 -2.44 14.78 11.60
N MET A 136 -1.89 14.26 10.51
CA MET A 136 -0.81 14.92 9.78
C MET A 136 -1.20 16.33 9.33
N LEU A 137 -2.35 16.47 8.70
CA LEU A 137 -2.84 17.76 8.22
C LEU A 137 -3.11 18.76 9.36
N ALA A 138 -3.50 18.27 10.54
CA ALA A 138 -3.76 19.09 11.70
C ALA A 138 -2.48 19.49 12.46
N THR A 139 -1.47 18.61 12.52
CA THR A 139 -0.28 18.79 13.37
C THR A 139 1.02 19.00 12.59
N GLY A 140 0.98 18.84 11.28
CA GLY A 140 2.15 18.89 10.40
C GLY A 140 3.03 17.64 10.45
N THR A 141 2.65 16.59 11.19
CA THR A 141 3.51 15.43 11.40
C THR A 141 2.74 14.13 11.63
N LEU A 142 3.38 13.00 11.24
CA LEU A 142 3.00 11.64 11.55
C LEU A 142 3.86 11.01 12.65
N ALA A 143 4.53 11.83 13.48
CA ALA A 143 5.28 11.30 14.59
C ALA A 143 4.42 10.34 15.42
N ALA A 144 4.95 9.16 15.71
CA ALA A 144 4.22 8.09 16.38
C ALA A 144 3.84 8.49 17.81
N GLY A 145 2.59 8.18 18.18
CA GLY A 145 2.21 8.07 19.58
C GLY A 145 2.42 6.62 20.05
N PRO A 146 2.65 6.39 21.33
CA PRO A 146 2.95 5.06 21.86
C PRO A 146 1.82 4.04 21.70
N LEU A 147 0.61 4.50 21.42
CA LEU A 147 -0.60 3.67 21.28
C LEU A 147 -1.07 3.58 19.81
N SER A 148 -0.23 3.97 18.87
CA SER A 148 -0.53 4.05 17.44
C SER A 148 0.16 2.94 16.66
N ALA A 149 -0.42 2.55 15.53
CA ALA A 149 0.18 1.65 14.54
C ALA A 149 1.40 2.27 13.80
N LEU A 150 1.59 3.59 13.90
CA LEU A 150 2.70 4.30 13.27
C LEU A 150 4.05 3.88 13.86
N GLY A 151 4.99 3.61 12.98
CA GLY A 151 6.32 3.12 13.33
C GLY A 151 6.45 1.61 13.26
N PHE A 152 5.40 0.83 13.50
CA PHE A 152 5.43 -0.63 13.48
C PHE A 152 4.73 -1.24 12.27
N GLU A 153 3.48 -0.88 12.02
CA GLU A 153 2.71 -1.40 10.88
C GLU A 153 2.89 -0.55 9.62
N THR A 154 3.14 0.73 9.77
CA THR A 154 3.38 1.70 8.71
C THR A 154 4.35 2.78 9.19
N LEU A 155 5.23 3.27 8.31
CA LEU A 155 6.04 4.43 8.62
C LEU A 155 5.33 5.76 8.27
N GLY A 156 4.14 5.69 7.66
CA GLY A 156 3.33 6.87 7.35
C GLY A 156 3.32 7.28 5.88
N GLY A 157 4.10 6.63 5.00
CA GLY A 157 4.15 7.00 3.58
C GLY A 157 2.79 6.96 2.89
N GLN A 158 1.96 5.94 3.19
CA GLN A 158 0.60 5.86 2.65
C GLN A 158 -0.30 6.97 3.21
N ALA A 159 -0.21 7.25 4.51
CA ALA A 159 -0.97 8.33 5.13
C ALA A 159 -0.59 9.71 4.55
N PHE A 160 0.70 9.92 4.25
CA PHE A 160 1.15 11.12 3.57
C PHE A 160 0.52 11.26 2.17
N LEU A 161 0.51 10.20 1.38
CA LEU A 161 -0.12 10.22 0.06
C LEU A 161 -1.64 10.47 0.16
N HIS A 162 -2.34 9.90 1.15
CA HIS A 162 -3.73 10.25 1.43
C HIS A 162 -3.87 11.72 1.79
N GLY A 163 -2.94 12.27 2.55
CA GLY A 163 -2.90 13.70 2.89
C GLY A 163 -2.86 14.61 1.66
N LEU A 164 -2.21 14.19 0.56
CA LEU A 164 -2.24 14.95 -0.71
C LEU A 164 -3.67 15.06 -1.29
N LEU A 165 -4.50 14.03 -1.10
CA LEU A 165 -5.91 14.11 -1.50
C LEU A 165 -6.73 14.91 -0.48
N LEU A 166 -6.58 14.61 0.80
CA LEU A 166 -7.38 15.19 1.89
C LEU A 166 -7.02 16.64 2.20
N ALA A 167 -5.93 17.16 1.63
CA ALA A 167 -5.65 18.60 1.68
C ALA A 167 -6.76 19.45 1.02
N VAL A 168 -7.56 18.85 0.12
CA VAL A 168 -8.64 19.53 -0.62
C VAL A 168 -9.95 18.74 -0.56
N LEU A 169 -9.89 17.40 -0.52
CA LEU A 169 -11.06 16.54 -0.61
C LEU A 169 -11.52 16.06 0.77
N PRO A 170 -12.83 15.79 0.96
CA PRO A 170 -13.35 15.14 2.16
C PRO A 170 -12.80 13.71 2.35
N ILE A 171 -12.83 13.24 3.61
CA ILE A 171 -12.33 11.92 4.04
C ILE A 171 -12.79 10.75 3.16
N PRO A 172 -14.05 10.65 2.70
CA PRO A 172 -14.50 9.54 1.86
C PRO A 172 -13.69 9.34 0.57
N TYR A 173 -13.03 10.40 0.09
CA TYR A 173 -12.20 10.33 -1.14
C TYR A 173 -10.77 9.84 -0.91
N ALA A 174 -10.34 9.60 0.33
CA ALA A 174 -9.00 9.06 0.62
C ALA A 174 -8.67 7.80 -0.20
N ALA A 175 -9.67 6.95 -0.39
CA ALA A 175 -9.50 5.70 -1.11
C ALA A 175 -9.30 5.86 -2.63
N ALA A 176 -9.57 7.04 -3.21
CA ALA A 176 -9.30 7.30 -4.62
C ALA A 176 -7.78 7.25 -4.93
N LEU A 177 -6.94 7.48 -3.94
CA LEU A 177 -5.49 7.35 -4.10
C LEU A 177 -5.11 5.94 -4.58
N ASP A 178 -5.45 4.94 -3.79
CA ASP A 178 -5.05 3.55 -4.09
C ASP A 178 -5.97 2.94 -5.17
N GLY A 179 -7.29 3.07 -5.00
CA GLY A 179 -8.28 2.42 -5.85
C GLY A 179 -8.42 3.02 -7.26
N VAL A 180 -8.04 4.27 -7.48
CA VAL A 180 -8.15 4.92 -8.80
C VAL A 180 -6.79 5.32 -9.34
N LEU A 181 -6.05 6.18 -8.63
CA LEU A 181 -4.79 6.72 -9.14
C LEU A 181 -3.72 5.64 -9.29
N ALA A 182 -3.45 4.91 -8.21
CA ALA A 182 -2.41 3.90 -8.22
C ALA A 182 -2.79 2.67 -9.05
N PHE A 183 -4.07 2.27 -9.04
CA PHE A 183 -4.57 1.21 -9.90
C PHE A 183 -4.43 1.57 -11.39
N THR A 184 -4.81 2.78 -11.80
CA THR A 184 -4.61 3.27 -13.16
C THR A 184 -3.13 3.30 -13.53
N LEU A 185 -2.27 3.78 -12.63
CA LEU A 185 -0.82 3.77 -12.85
C LEU A 185 -0.29 2.36 -13.05
N LEU A 186 -0.74 1.40 -12.24
CA LEU A 186 -0.35 -0.01 -12.37
C LEU A 186 -0.77 -0.61 -13.72
N LEU A 187 -2.00 -0.34 -14.17
CA LEU A 187 -2.48 -0.76 -15.49
C LEU A 187 -1.59 -0.19 -16.62
N LEU A 188 -1.22 1.07 -16.51
CA LEU A 188 -0.36 1.74 -17.48
C LEU A 188 1.08 1.19 -17.46
N LEU A 189 1.62 0.88 -16.29
CA LEU A 189 2.94 0.23 -16.15
C LEU A 189 2.92 -1.18 -16.75
N ALA A 190 1.85 -1.94 -16.51
CA ALA A 190 1.67 -3.28 -17.08
C ALA A 190 1.52 -3.25 -18.60
N ALA A 191 0.78 -2.27 -19.15
CA ALA A 191 0.70 -2.04 -20.58
C ALA A 191 2.06 -1.65 -21.15
N TRP A 192 2.79 -0.76 -20.46
CA TRP A 192 4.11 -0.32 -20.88
C TRP A 192 5.14 -1.45 -20.88
N ALA A 193 5.05 -2.41 -19.98
CA ALA A 193 5.92 -3.58 -19.95
C ALA A 193 5.91 -4.34 -21.28
N GLY A 194 4.73 -4.45 -21.94
CA GLY A 194 4.58 -5.09 -23.23
C GLY A 194 4.77 -4.18 -24.45
N TRP A 195 4.50 -2.88 -24.29
CA TRP A 195 4.51 -1.87 -25.37
C TRP A 195 5.82 -1.76 -26.11
N ARG A 196 6.92 -1.96 -25.47
CA ARG A 196 8.26 -1.66 -25.99
C ARG A 196 8.66 -2.50 -27.21
N ARG A 197 7.98 -3.63 -27.44
CA ARG A 197 8.18 -4.44 -28.63
C ARG A 197 6.85 -5.00 -29.12
N LEU A 198 6.12 -4.19 -29.82
CA LEU A 198 4.93 -4.57 -30.59
C LEU A 198 5.34 -5.51 -31.73
N ALA A 199 5.82 -6.67 -31.42
CA ALA A 199 6.14 -7.70 -32.40
C ALA A 199 5.21 -8.88 -32.17
N SER A 200 4.39 -9.20 -33.11
CA SER A 200 3.68 -10.48 -33.30
C SER A 200 2.73 -10.97 -32.19
N PHE A 201 2.75 -10.42 -30.96
CA PHE A 201 1.93 -10.84 -29.82
C PHE A 201 1.25 -9.66 -29.14
N PRO A 202 0.05 -9.85 -28.54
CA PRO A 202 -0.67 -8.80 -27.82
C PRO A 202 -0.03 -8.51 -26.44
N ALA A 203 1.30 -8.31 -26.38
CA ALA A 203 2.05 -8.17 -25.13
C ALA A 203 1.61 -6.95 -24.30
N ALA A 204 1.25 -5.83 -24.98
CA ALA A 204 0.79 -4.63 -24.31
C ALA A 204 -0.61 -4.78 -23.70
N ALA A 205 -1.44 -5.67 -24.22
CA ALA A 205 -2.79 -5.92 -23.71
C ALA A 205 -2.81 -6.96 -22.58
N VAL A 206 -1.90 -7.96 -22.62
CA VAL A 206 -1.85 -9.07 -21.65
C VAL A 206 -1.63 -8.57 -20.22
N GLY A 207 -0.68 -7.64 -20.02
CA GLY A 207 -0.37 -7.10 -18.69
C GLY A 207 -1.58 -6.44 -18.02
N PRO A 208 -2.20 -5.41 -18.62
CA PRO A 208 -3.37 -4.77 -18.03
C PRO A 208 -4.58 -5.70 -17.92
N LEU A 209 -4.76 -6.68 -18.82
CA LEU A 209 -5.82 -7.69 -18.70
C LEU A 209 -5.63 -8.54 -17.43
N LEU A 210 -4.42 -9.03 -17.18
CA LEU A 210 -4.10 -9.77 -15.95
C LEU A 210 -4.31 -8.90 -14.72
N VAL A 211 -3.83 -7.65 -14.71
CA VAL A 211 -4.06 -6.73 -13.58
C VAL A 211 -5.54 -6.51 -13.33
N ALA A 212 -6.35 -6.30 -14.38
CA ALA A 212 -7.77 -6.04 -14.26
C ALA A 212 -8.56 -7.26 -13.75
N THR A 213 -8.20 -8.48 -14.19
CA THR A 213 -8.92 -9.71 -13.86
C THR A 213 -8.45 -10.32 -12.53
N VAL A 214 -7.13 -10.36 -12.27
CA VAL A 214 -6.57 -10.87 -11.01
C VAL A 214 -6.84 -9.94 -9.84
N ASN A 215 -7.20 -8.70 -10.14
CA ASN A 215 -7.50 -7.68 -9.17
C ASN A 215 -8.44 -8.19 -8.05
N ALA A 216 -7.85 -8.58 -6.94
CA ALA A 216 -8.56 -9.04 -5.75
C ALA A 216 -8.86 -7.88 -4.82
N GLN A 217 -9.51 -6.87 -5.32
CA GLN A 217 -9.69 -5.63 -4.59
C GLN A 217 -10.32 -5.81 -3.22
N VAL A 218 -9.50 -5.94 -2.25
CA VAL A 218 -9.89 -5.78 -0.87
C VAL A 218 -9.66 -4.36 -0.49
N VAL A 219 -10.62 -3.77 0.09
CA VAL A 219 -10.49 -2.39 0.41
C VAL A 219 -10.49 -2.17 1.89
N ASN A 220 -9.33 -2.04 2.37
CA ASN A 220 -9.07 -1.02 3.33
C ASN A 220 -8.21 0.06 2.66
N VAL A 221 -8.17 1.22 3.25
CA VAL A 221 -7.38 2.37 2.81
C VAL A 221 -5.88 2.11 3.07
N SER A 222 -5.44 0.84 2.96
CA SER A 222 -4.03 0.48 3.07
C SER A 222 -3.38 0.41 1.69
N ALA A 223 -2.06 0.53 1.64
CA ALA A 223 -1.31 0.46 0.41
C ALA A 223 -1.42 -0.93 -0.23
N LEU A 224 -2.06 -1.01 -1.39
CA LEU A 224 -2.10 -2.20 -2.23
C LEU A 224 -1.59 -1.84 -3.63
N TYR A 225 -2.30 -1.00 -4.36
CA TYR A 225 -1.95 -0.63 -5.73
C TYR A 225 -0.79 0.36 -5.80
N VAL A 226 -0.65 1.26 -4.80
CA VAL A 226 0.54 2.12 -4.72
C VAL A 226 1.79 1.26 -4.58
N ALA A 227 1.76 0.26 -3.70
CA ALA A 227 2.89 -0.65 -3.53
C ALA A 227 3.17 -1.45 -4.81
N ALA A 228 2.12 -2.03 -5.43
CA ALA A 228 2.25 -2.77 -6.69
C ALA A 228 2.79 -1.90 -7.83
N ALA A 229 2.33 -0.65 -7.95
CA ALA A 229 2.83 0.29 -8.96
C ALA A 229 4.30 0.66 -8.73
N LEU A 230 4.73 0.83 -7.47
CA LEU A 230 6.15 1.04 -7.15
C LEU A 230 7.00 -0.20 -7.47
N MET A 231 6.50 -1.42 -7.17
CA MET A 231 7.18 -2.67 -7.53
C MET A 231 7.31 -2.79 -9.05
N ALA A 232 6.24 -2.56 -9.82
CA ALA A 232 6.27 -2.55 -11.27
C ALA A 232 7.23 -1.49 -11.82
N THR A 233 7.31 -0.32 -11.19
CA THR A 233 8.27 0.72 -11.55
C THR A 233 9.71 0.24 -11.33
N ALA A 234 10.01 -0.42 -10.22
CA ALA A 234 11.33 -0.99 -9.94
C ALA A 234 11.71 -2.07 -10.97
N VAL A 235 10.77 -2.98 -11.28
CA VAL A 235 10.93 -4.02 -12.31
C VAL A 235 11.27 -3.38 -13.65
N LEU A 236 10.51 -2.37 -14.07
CA LEU A 236 10.71 -1.69 -15.35
C LEU A 236 12.03 -0.90 -15.39
N LEU A 237 12.46 -0.31 -14.27
CA LEU A 237 13.78 0.35 -14.17
C LEU A 237 14.93 -0.63 -14.38
N VAL A 238 14.83 -1.83 -13.81
CA VAL A 238 15.85 -2.88 -13.98
C VAL A 238 15.82 -3.47 -15.39
N ALA A 239 14.63 -3.69 -15.95
CA ALA A 239 14.44 -4.25 -17.29
C ALA A 239 14.68 -3.22 -18.42
N ASP A 240 14.94 -1.93 -18.12
CA ASP A 240 15.21 -0.93 -19.13
C ASP A 240 16.60 -1.10 -19.76
N ASP A 241 16.63 -1.34 -21.07
CA ASP A 241 17.84 -1.59 -21.88
C ASP A 241 18.26 -0.42 -22.76
N ARG A 242 17.60 0.72 -22.67
CA ARG A 242 17.90 1.89 -23.52
C ARG A 242 19.33 2.38 -23.37
N GLU A 243 19.99 2.00 -22.28
CA GLU A 243 21.35 2.39 -22.01
C GLU A 243 22.20 1.17 -21.64
N THR A 244 23.44 1.21 -22.05
CA THR A 244 24.45 0.15 -21.82
C THR A 244 24.93 0.03 -20.37
N GLY A 245 24.38 0.85 -19.44
CA GLY A 245 24.78 0.91 -18.03
C GLY A 245 23.74 0.34 -17.05
N ALA A 246 24.15 0.17 -15.79
CA ALA A 246 23.23 -0.20 -14.70
C ALA A 246 22.14 0.86 -14.51
N PRO A 247 20.93 0.47 -13.99
CA PRO A 247 19.89 1.43 -13.68
C PRO A 247 20.40 2.52 -12.71
N PRO A 248 19.88 3.76 -12.76
CA PRO A 248 20.31 4.80 -11.82
C PRO A 248 20.00 4.38 -10.39
N ALA A 249 21.06 4.29 -9.58
CA ALA A 249 20.94 3.84 -8.20
C ALA A 249 20.01 4.72 -7.36
N LEU A 250 20.02 6.04 -7.59
CA LEU A 250 19.14 6.99 -6.92
C LEU A 250 17.65 6.69 -7.20
N LEU A 251 17.28 6.43 -8.46
CA LEU A 251 15.88 6.19 -8.83
C LEU A 251 15.35 4.89 -8.22
N LEU A 252 16.15 3.82 -8.32
CA LEU A 252 15.76 2.53 -7.75
C LEU A 252 15.73 2.58 -6.22
N GLY A 253 16.73 3.23 -5.60
CA GLY A 253 16.78 3.47 -4.15
C GLY A 253 15.58 4.27 -3.65
N ALA A 254 15.15 5.31 -4.39
CA ALA A 254 13.96 6.08 -4.04
C ALA A 254 12.68 5.23 -4.08
N VAL A 255 12.53 4.39 -5.11
CA VAL A 255 11.36 3.49 -5.21
C VAL A 255 11.35 2.47 -4.07
N TYR A 256 12.50 1.90 -3.70
CA TYR A 256 12.60 0.99 -2.57
C TYR A 256 12.31 1.67 -1.23
N ALA A 257 12.86 2.87 -0.99
CA ALA A 257 12.55 3.64 0.21
C ALA A 257 11.06 3.94 0.33
N ALA A 258 10.44 4.35 -0.77
CA ALA A 258 9.00 4.63 -0.79
C ALA A 258 8.17 3.40 -0.42
N MET A 259 8.47 2.22 -0.97
CA MET A 259 7.76 0.98 -0.62
C MET A 259 7.84 0.68 0.88
N VAL A 260 9.04 0.76 1.46
CA VAL A 260 9.23 0.50 2.90
C VAL A 260 8.51 1.55 3.75
N ALA A 261 8.50 2.83 3.32
CA ALA A 261 7.77 3.90 4.01
C ALA A 261 6.25 3.70 3.98
N LEU A 262 5.69 3.08 2.93
CA LEU A 262 4.28 2.70 2.90
C LEU A 262 3.96 1.67 3.99
N LYS A 263 4.73 0.57 4.01
CA LYS A 263 4.54 -0.53 4.96
C LYS A 263 5.83 -1.35 5.08
N PRO A 264 6.35 -1.60 6.29
CA PRO A 264 7.60 -2.37 6.49
C PRO A 264 7.58 -3.76 5.84
N THR A 265 6.41 -4.41 5.72
CA THR A 265 6.26 -5.69 5.02
C THR A 265 6.74 -5.64 3.57
N PHE A 266 6.64 -4.49 2.91
CA PHE A 266 7.12 -4.33 1.54
C PHE A 266 8.66 -4.30 1.43
N ALA A 267 9.40 -4.28 2.55
CA ALA A 267 10.85 -4.47 2.55
C ALA A 267 11.26 -5.84 1.98
N LEU A 268 10.37 -6.83 2.04
CA LEU A 268 10.62 -8.14 1.42
C LEU A 268 10.90 -8.05 -0.09
N PHE A 269 10.30 -7.06 -0.76
CA PHE A 269 10.56 -6.85 -2.19
C PHE A 269 12.02 -6.42 -2.44
N PRO A 270 12.54 -5.29 -1.95
CA PRO A 270 13.92 -4.91 -2.19
C PRO A 270 14.93 -5.93 -1.65
N LEU A 271 14.64 -6.62 -0.55
CA LEU A 271 15.52 -7.66 0.00
C LEU A 271 15.73 -8.83 -0.96
N LEU A 272 14.74 -9.19 -1.76
CA LEU A 272 14.88 -10.26 -2.75
C LEU A 272 15.18 -9.72 -4.15
N HIS A 273 14.53 -8.62 -4.57
CA HIS A 273 14.68 -8.06 -5.91
C HIS A 273 16.07 -7.45 -6.17
N LEU A 274 16.68 -6.78 -5.18
CA LEU A 274 17.99 -6.15 -5.36
C LEU A 274 19.12 -7.17 -5.62
N PRO A 275 19.29 -8.25 -4.83
CA PRO A 275 20.27 -9.29 -5.12
C PRO A 275 20.07 -9.95 -6.49
N LEU A 276 18.82 -10.29 -6.84
CA LEU A 276 18.51 -10.89 -8.15
C LEU A 276 18.81 -9.92 -9.30
N SER A 277 18.49 -8.63 -9.13
CA SER A 277 18.83 -7.58 -10.09
C SER A 277 20.33 -7.34 -10.18
N MET A 278 21.07 -7.45 -9.07
CA MET A 278 22.55 -7.38 -9.07
C MET A 278 23.14 -8.51 -9.93
N LEU A 279 22.62 -9.74 -9.80
CA LEU A 279 23.07 -10.86 -10.65
C LEU A 279 22.75 -10.61 -12.13
N ALA A 280 21.61 -10.00 -12.46
CA ALA A 280 21.27 -9.61 -13.82
C ALA A 280 22.24 -8.54 -14.37
N VAL A 281 22.59 -7.54 -13.57
CA VAL A 281 23.53 -6.47 -13.93
C VAL A 281 24.97 -7.02 -14.05
N ALA A 282 25.39 -7.94 -13.20
CA ALA A 282 26.73 -8.53 -13.24
C ALA A 282 27.02 -9.30 -14.54
N ARG A 283 26.00 -9.90 -15.12
CA ARG A 283 26.11 -10.64 -16.40
C ARG A 283 26.21 -9.75 -17.63
N THR A 284 25.95 -8.46 -17.51
CA THR A 284 26.09 -7.52 -18.62
C THR A 284 27.51 -6.98 -18.73
N ARG A 285 27.86 -5.78 -18.50
CA ARG A 285 29.20 -5.27 -18.84
C ARG A 285 30.12 -4.92 -17.67
N GLY A 286 29.76 -5.10 -16.46
CA GLY A 286 30.56 -4.58 -15.33
C GLY A 286 31.21 -5.63 -14.44
N GLY A 287 30.88 -6.89 -14.63
CA GLY A 287 31.31 -7.95 -13.72
C GLY A 287 30.71 -7.80 -12.31
N HIS A 288 31.01 -8.77 -11.45
CA HIS A 288 30.42 -8.84 -10.11
C HIS A 288 30.77 -7.64 -9.21
N ARG A 289 32.00 -7.09 -9.32
CA ARG A 289 32.44 -5.95 -8.49
C ARG A 289 31.66 -4.67 -8.80
N ALA A 290 31.47 -4.37 -10.10
CA ALA A 290 30.68 -3.19 -10.52
C ALA A 290 29.20 -3.32 -10.14
N ALA A 291 28.63 -4.52 -10.27
CA ALA A 291 27.26 -4.80 -9.86
C ALA A 291 27.09 -4.68 -8.34
N ALA A 292 28.03 -5.18 -7.54
CA ALA A 292 28.02 -5.02 -6.08
C ALA A 292 28.11 -3.54 -5.68
N GLY A 293 29.03 -2.78 -6.28
CA GLY A 293 29.14 -1.34 -6.04
C GLY A 293 27.87 -0.57 -6.43
N TRP A 294 27.17 -0.99 -7.51
CA TRP A 294 25.87 -0.44 -7.85
C TRP A 294 24.80 -0.79 -6.80
N ALA A 295 24.71 -2.05 -6.36
CA ALA A 295 23.74 -2.48 -5.37
C ALA A 295 23.93 -1.75 -4.02
N ILE A 296 25.18 -1.55 -3.60
CA ILE A 296 25.50 -0.76 -2.40
C ILE A 296 24.99 0.68 -2.54
N ARG A 297 25.21 1.33 -3.70
CA ARG A 297 24.67 2.68 -3.94
C ARG A 297 23.14 2.71 -3.90
N VAL A 298 22.45 1.71 -4.47
CA VAL A 298 20.98 1.60 -4.39
C VAL A 298 20.54 1.51 -2.94
N ALA A 299 21.17 0.63 -2.14
CA ALA A 299 20.85 0.47 -0.73
C ALA A 299 21.13 1.76 0.08
N ALA A 300 22.24 2.44 -0.20
CA ALA A 300 22.59 3.71 0.45
C ALA A 300 21.55 4.81 0.16
N PHE A 301 21.14 4.98 -1.11
CA PHE A 301 20.08 5.93 -1.45
C PHE A 301 18.73 5.55 -0.84
N ALA A 302 18.39 4.26 -0.80
CA ALA A 302 17.18 3.81 -0.14
C ALA A 302 17.22 4.14 1.37
N ALA A 303 18.30 3.85 2.06
CA ALA A 303 18.48 4.17 3.46
C ALA A 303 18.43 5.69 3.73
N MET A 304 19.09 6.49 2.90
CA MET A 304 19.09 7.95 3.01
C MET A 304 17.66 8.54 2.88
N LEU A 305 16.89 8.07 1.90
CA LEU A 305 15.53 8.57 1.66
C LEU A 305 14.50 8.02 2.65
N LEU A 306 14.79 6.87 3.27
CA LEU A 306 13.98 6.28 4.33
C LEU A 306 14.27 6.89 5.70
N ALA A 307 15.48 7.42 5.91
CA ALA A 307 15.94 7.93 7.21
C ALA A 307 14.99 8.93 7.88
N PRO A 308 14.40 9.93 7.18
CA PRO A 308 13.44 10.84 7.80
C PRO A 308 12.21 10.12 8.36
N TRP A 309 11.71 9.08 7.67
CA TRP A 309 10.59 8.28 8.13
C TRP A 309 10.93 7.46 9.37
N VAL A 310 12.11 6.85 9.42
CA VAL A 310 12.59 6.11 10.58
C VAL A 310 12.82 7.04 11.77
N ALA A 311 13.44 8.21 11.52
CA ALA A 311 13.72 9.20 12.56
C ALA A 311 12.46 9.70 13.27
N LEU A 312 11.34 9.83 12.55
CA LEU A 312 10.03 10.16 13.10
C LEU A 312 9.57 9.22 14.22
N HIS A 313 10.00 7.95 14.18
CA HIS A 313 9.52 6.90 15.04
C HIS A 313 10.56 6.42 16.07
N VAL A 314 11.77 6.99 16.06
CA VAL A 314 12.83 6.65 17.04
C VAL A 314 12.34 6.68 18.49
N PRO A 315 11.54 7.68 18.95
CA PRO A 315 11.05 7.68 20.31
C PRO A 315 10.22 6.45 20.68
N VAL A 316 9.51 5.88 19.70
CA VAL A 316 8.73 4.63 19.90
C VAL A 316 9.63 3.43 19.94
N TYR A 317 10.64 3.36 19.06
CA TYR A 317 11.58 2.21 19.02
C TYR A 317 12.47 2.13 20.26
N LEU A 318 12.85 3.28 20.83
CA LEU A 318 13.68 3.34 22.03
C LEU A 318 12.87 3.34 23.32
N GLY A 319 11.55 3.42 23.22
CA GLY A 319 10.65 3.38 24.36
C GLY A 319 10.49 1.97 24.95
N PRO A 320 9.84 1.86 26.11
CA PRO A 320 9.57 0.58 26.78
C PRO A 320 8.70 -0.38 25.95
N TYR A 321 8.30 0.06 24.78
CA TYR A 321 7.39 -0.59 23.85
C TYR A 321 8.08 -1.43 22.79
N ALA A 322 9.41 -1.35 22.67
CA ALA A 322 10.18 -2.07 21.65
C ALA A 322 10.24 -3.58 21.87
N ALA A 323 9.99 -4.06 23.10
CA ALA A 323 10.06 -5.46 23.44
C ALA A 323 8.70 -6.15 23.34
N LEU A 324 8.21 -6.37 22.11
CA LEU A 324 7.06 -7.25 21.90
C LEU A 324 7.53 -8.71 21.89
N PRO A 325 6.88 -9.60 22.64
CA PRO A 325 7.17 -11.02 22.50
C PRO A 325 6.83 -11.47 21.08
N PRO A 326 7.69 -12.28 20.44
CA PRO A 326 7.41 -12.83 19.12
C PRO A 326 6.08 -13.59 19.18
N ALA A 327 5.29 -13.46 18.11
CA ALA A 327 4.07 -14.24 17.99
C ALA A 327 4.41 -15.74 18.00
N PRO A 328 3.70 -16.58 18.76
CA PRO A 328 3.92 -18.02 18.71
C PRO A 328 3.73 -18.48 17.25
N ARG A 329 4.73 -19.16 16.72
CA ARG A 329 4.73 -19.72 15.37
C ARG A 329 4.10 -21.11 15.44
N GLY A 330 2.90 -21.26 14.88
CA GLY A 330 2.35 -22.58 14.55
C GLY A 330 2.61 -22.86 13.06
N TRP A 331 3.30 -23.93 12.78
CA TRP A 331 3.55 -24.42 11.42
C TRP A 331 2.71 -25.66 11.17
N ASP A 332 1.38 -25.51 11.20
CA ASP A 332 0.51 -26.67 11.32
C ASP A 332 0.31 -27.43 9.98
N ASP A 333 0.37 -26.81 8.83
CA ASP A 333 0.35 -27.50 7.53
C ASP A 333 0.77 -26.61 6.35
N PRO A 334 2.00 -26.76 5.82
CA PRO A 334 2.44 -25.99 4.65
C PRO A 334 1.70 -26.38 3.34
N PHE A 335 1.10 -27.57 3.27
CA PHE A 335 0.41 -28.06 2.08
C PHE A 335 -1.06 -27.64 2.02
N HIS A 336 -1.59 -27.05 3.09
CA HIS A 336 -2.93 -26.50 3.09
C HIS A 336 -3.13 -25.40 2.04
N LEU A 337 -2.06 -24.73 1.61
CA LEU A 337 -2.04 -23.77 0.50
C LEU A 337 -2.43 -24.37 -0.85
N LEU A 338 -2.26 -25.68 -1.01
CA LEU A 338 -2.63 -26.41 -2.24
C LEU A 338 -4.07 -26.92 -2.20
N SER A 339 -4.80 -26.68 -1.11
CA SER A 339 -6.19 -27.12 -0.97
C SER A 339 -7.11 -26.37 -1.94
N THR A 340 -8.20 -27.02 -2.34
CA THR A 340 -9.28 -26.43 -3.14
C THR A 340 -10.18 -25.51 -2.30
N THR A 341 -9.82 -25.23 -1.05
CA THR A 341 -10.59 -24.37 -0.16
C THR A 341 -10.77 -23.00 -0.82
N PRO A 342 -12.00 -22.46 -0.86
CA PRO A 342 -12.24 -21.12 -1.38
C PRO A 342 -11.36 -20.10 -0.65
N LEU A 343 -10.50 -19.46 -1.42
CA LEU A 343 -9.78 -18.29 -0.98
C LEU A 343 -10.66 -17.06 -1.26
N PHE A 344 -10.18 -15.95 -0.91
CA PHE A 344 -10.75 -14.65 -1.07
C PHE A 344 -11.77 -14.50 -2.23
N TYR A 345 -13.05 -14.24 -1.95
CA TYR A 345 -14.14 -13.95 -2.92
C TYR A 345 -14.26 -14.94 -4.07
N GLY A 346 -14.31 -16.23 -3.78
CA GLY A 346 -14.49 -17.26 -4.79
C GLY A 346 -13.26 -17.61 -5.60
N THR A 347 -12.09 -17.06 -5.28
CA THR A 347 -10.81 -17.56 -5.79
C THR A 347 -10.35 -18.76 -4.97
N THR A 348 -9.53 -19.61 -5.58
CA THR A 348 -8.90 -20.76 -4.93
C THR A 348 -7.38 -20.68 -5.05
N ALA A 349 -6.66 -21.49 -4.31
CA ALA A 349 -5.21 -21.61 -4.45
C ALA A 349 -4.79 -21.93 -5.89
N ALA A 350 -5.59 -22.69 -6.62
CA ALA A 350 -5.33 -23.04 -8.03
C ALA A 350 -5.20 -21.82 -8.94
N HIS A 351 -6.01 -20.77 -8.73
CA HIS A 351 -5.93 -19.53 -9.52
C HIS A 351 -4.57 -18.85 -9.37
N TYR A 352 -4.09 -18.73 -8.13
CA TYR A 352 -2.80 -18.07 -7.85
C TYR A 352 -1.61 -18.94 -8.18
N THR A 353 -1.76 -20.27 -8.07
CA THR A 353 -0.76 -21.24 -8.54
C THR A 353 -0.60 -21.14 -10.06
N ALA A 354 -1.70 -21.06 -10.82
CA ALA A 354 -1.66 -20.87 -12.27
C ALA A 354 -0.98 -19.55 -12.66
N LEU A 355 -1.28 -18.45 -11.95
CA LEU A 355 -0.59 -17.16 -12.16
C LEU A 355 0.91 -17.28 -11.86
N GLY A 356 1.27 -17.87 -10.72
CA GLY A 356 2.67 -18.08 -10.34
C GLY A 356 3.41 -18.94 -11.36
N ALA A 357 2.82 -20.05 -11.79
CA ALA A 357 3.38 -20.93 -12.82
C ALA A 357 3.57 -20.20 -14.17
N THR A 358 2.60 -19.36 -14.57
CA THR A 358 2.71 -18.53 -15.79
C THR A 358 3.86 -17.53 -15.68
N SER A 359 4.04 -16.90 -14.52
CA SER A 359 5.17 -15.99 -14.28
C SER A 359 6.51 -16.73 -14.26
N LEU A 360 6.58 -17.91 -13.66
CA LEU A 360 7.79 -18.76 -13.68
C LEU A 360 8.10 -19.30 -15.09
N LEU A 361 7.09 -19.58 -15.90
CA LEU A 361 7.26 -19.89 -17.33
C LEU A 361 7.92 -18.72 -18.06
N ALA A 362 7.47 -17.47 -17.80
CA ALA A 362 8.12 -16.27 -18.34
C ALA A 362 9.61 -16.19 -17.94
N ALA A 363 9.94 -16.48 -16.67
CA ALA A 363 11.34 -16.55 -16.22
C ALA A 363 12.14 -17.67 -16.93
N GLY A 364 11.54 -18.83 -17.11
CA GLY A 364 12.15 -19.95 -17.86
C GLY A 364 12.49 -19.58 -19.31
N LEU A 365 11.55 -18.90 -19.98
CA LEU A 365 11.78 -18.37 -21.34
C LEU A 365 12.91 -17.34 -21.39
N ALA A 366 12.95 -16.46 -20.39
CA ALA A 366 14.01 -15.46 -20.28
C ALA A 366 15.39 -16.11 -20.05
N LEU A 367 15.47 -17.14 -19.22
CA LEU A 367 16.71 -17.93 -19.03
C LEU A 367 17.12 -18.66 -20.31
N ALA A 368 16.17 -19.24 -21.05
CA ALA A 368 16.46 -19.90 -22.31
C ALA A 368 16.99 -18.91 -23.36
N ALA A 369 16.41 -17.71 -23.42
CA ALA A 369 16.89 -16.62 -24.28
C ALA A 369 18.32 -16.18 -23.92
N GLN A 370 18.62 -16.06 -22.63
CA GLN A 370 19.98 -15.72 -22.16
C GLN A 370 21.00 -16.80 -22.54
N ARG A 371 20.66 -18.08 -22.32
CA ARG A 371 21.58 -19.19 -22.68
C ARG A 371 21.90 -19.20 -24.15
N ARG A 372 20.93 -18.95 -25.03
CA ARG A 372 21.15 -18.86 -26.48
C ARG A 372 22.03 -17.69 -26.85
N ALA A 373 21.74 -16.50 -26.30
CA ALA A 373 22.56 -15.31 -26.55
C ALA A 373 24.05 -15.53 -26.16
N LEU A 374 24.29 -16.24 -25.06
CA LEU A 374 25.64 -16.63 -24.63
C LEU A 374 26.29 -17.67 -25.59
N ALA A 375 25.52 -18.63 -26.09
CA ALA A 375 26.02 -19.65 -27.03
C ALA A 375 26.33 -19.06 -28.41
N GLU A 376 25.62 -18.02 -28.83
CA GLU A 376 25.77 -17.35 -30.12
C GLU A 376 26.71 -16.12 -30.04
N ASP A 377 27.36 -15.90 -28.89
CA ASP A 377 28.21 -14.73 -28.60
C ASP A 377 27.53 -13.37 -28.88
N VAL A 378 26.20 -13.37 -28.85
CA VAL A 378 25.40 -12.17 -28.94
C VAL A 378 25.27 -11.56 -27.53
N GLY A 379 25.41 -10.26 -27.42
CA GLY A 379 25.35 -9.58 -26.13
C GLY A 379 24.12 -9.95 -25.29
N VAL A 380 24.35 -10.29 -24.02
CA VAL A 380 23.29 -10.73 -23.09
C VAL A 380 22.28 -9.61 -22.86
N ASP A 381 21.02 -9.88 -23.15
CA ASP A 381 19.93 -8.92 -22.92
C ASP A 381 19.61 -8.82 -21.42
N ARG A 382 19.85 -7.64 -20.83
CA ARG A 382 19.55 -7.36 -19.40
C ARG A 382 18.08 -7.55 -19.05
N ARG A 383 17.18 -7.40 -20.03
CA ARG A 383 15.74 -7.63 -19.80
C ARG A 383 15.45 -9.04 -19.33
N ALA A 384 16.10 -10.02 -19.92
CA ALA A 384 15.92 -11.40 -19.51
C ALA A 384 16.27 -11.60 -18.02
N GLY A 385 17.35 -10.98 -17.56
CA GLY A 385 17.69 -10.95 -16.13
C GLY A 385 16.63 -10.21 -15.29
N GLY A 386 16.12 -9.10 -15.78
CA GLY A 386 15.03 -8.34 -15.15
C GLY A 386 13.73 -9.12 -15.04
N VAL A 387 13.35 -9.89 -16.09
CA VAL A 387 12.19 -10.80 -16.06
C VAL A 387 12.36 -11.87 -14.99
N VAL A 388 13.54 -12.51 -14.92
CA VAL A 388 13.82 -13.54 -13.91
C VAL A 388 13.75 -12.94 -12.51
N ALA A 389 14.38 -11.80 -12.29
CA ALA A 389 14.34 -11.11 -11.00
C ALA A 389 12.91 -10.76 -10.58
N ALA A 390 12.09 -10.24 -11.50
CA ALA A 390 10.70 -9.87 -11.25
C ALA A 390 9.83 -11.10 -10.90
N ALA A 391 9.89 -12.15 -11.73
CA ALA A 391 9.09 -13.37 -11.52
C ALA A 391 9.45 -14.06 -10.21
N LEU A 392 10.75 -14.29 -9.96
CA LEU A 392 11.21 -14.94 -8.72
C LEU A 392 10.91 -14.11 -7.48
N THR A 393 11.03 -12.78 -7.56
CA THR A 393 10.66 -11.90 -6.44
C THR A 393 9.16 -11.95 -6.19
N GLY A 394 8.35 -11.74 -7.23
CA GLY A 394 6.89 -11.69 -7.09
C GLY A 394 6.31 -12.99 -6.55
N VAL A 395 6.68 -14.13 -7.15
CA VAL A 395 6.20 -15.45 -6.74
C VAL A 395 6.81 -15.86 -5.40
N GLY A 396 8.12 -15.66 -5.22
CA GLY A 396 8.84 -16.10 -4.01
C GLY A 396 8.36 -15.36 -2.76
N VAL A 397 8.18 -14.04 -2.82
CA VAL A 397 7.64 -13.26 -1.69
C VAL A 397 6.16 -13.60 -1.44
N ALA A 398 5.36 -13.78 -2.51
CA ALA A 398 3.97 -14.18 -2.36
C ALA A 398 3.83 -15.52 -1.65
N LEU A 399 4.61 -16.53 -2.05
CA LEU A 399 4.65 -17.84 -1.39
C LEU A 399 5.12 -17.72 0.06
N LEU A 400 6.19 -16.95 0.32
CA LEU A 400 6.69 -16.72 1.67
C LEU A 400 5.61 -16.13 2.58
N LEU A 401 4.89 -15.11 2.11
CA LEU A 401 3.82 -14.47 2.87
C LEU A 401 2.64 -15.41 3.11
N LEU A 402 2.21 -16.14 2.08
CA LEU A 402 1.15 -17.14 2.24
C LEU A 402 1.55 -18.20 3.27
N PHE A 403 2.80 -18.65 3.22
CA PHE A 403 3.33 -19.67 4.13
C PHE A 403 3.44 -19.16 5.57
N VAL A 404 3.94 -17.92 5.75
CA VAL A 404 4.14 -17.34 7.09
C VAL A 404 2.84 -16.87 7.73
N THR A 405 1.89 -16.35 6.92
CA THR A 405 0.67 -15.74 7.47
C THR A 405 -0.51 -16.70 7.55
N GLY A 406 -0.53 -17.75 6.73
CA GLY A 406 -1.63 -18.73 6.67
C GLY A 406 -1.98 -19.35 8.03
N PRO A 407 -1.00 -19.84 8.81
CA PRO A 407 -1.27 -20.45 10.12
C PRO A 407 -1.75 -19.49 11.21
N HIS A 408 -1.54 -18.17 11.02
CA HIS A 408 -1.82 -17.17 12.05
C HIS A 408 -3.19 -16.52 11.94
N HIS A 409 -3.88 -16.72 10.83
CA HIS A 409 -5.17 -16.13 10.54
C HIS A 409 -6.19 -17.20 10.19
N THR A 410 -7.42 -17.02 10.64
CA THR A 410 -8.55 -17.83 10.22
C THR A 410 -8.88 -17.56 8.77
N GLY A 411 -8.31 -18.33 7.92
CA GLY A 411 -8.50 -18.22 6.49
C GLY A 411 -7.27 -17.67 5.79
N HIS A 412 -6.90 -18.36 4.73
CA HIS A 412 -5.84 -18.01 3.80
C HIS A 412 -6.07 -16.65 3.11
N GLU A 413 -7.26 -16.09 3.29
CA GLU A 413 -7.69 -14.78 2.79
C GLU A 413 -6.73 -13.66 3.21
N VAL A 414 -6.31 -13.65 4.48
CA VAL A 414 -5.45 -12.59 5.01
C VAL A 414 -4.02 -12.71 4.47
N GLY A 415 -3.50 -13.93 4.38
CA GLY A 415 -2.17 -14.17 3.80
C GLY A 415 -2.11 -13.72 2.35
N LEU A 416 -3.13 -14.08 1.56
CA LEU A 416 -3.24 -13.69 0.18
C LEU A 416 -3.30 -12.17 -0.02
N ARG A 417 -4.02 -11.45 0.82
CA ARG A 417 -4.09 -9.98 0.80
C ARG A 417 -2.70 -9.34 0.88
N TYR A 418 -1.81 -9.89 1.69
CA TYR A 418 -0.43 -9.41 1.77
C TYR A 418 0.43 -9.82 0.57
N ALA A 419 0.12 -10.94 -0.08
CA ALA A 419 0.83 -11.44 -1.25
C ALA A 419 0.47 -10.71 -2.55
N ILE A 420 -0.78 -10.26 -2.69
CA ILE A 420 -1.32 -9.65 -3.92
C ILE A 420 -0.47 -8.49 -4.47
N PRO A 421 0.02 -7.52 -3.68
CA PRO A 421 0.84 -6.45 -4.23
C PRO A 421 2.08 -6.96 -4.98
N PHE A 422 2.70 -8.04 -4.51
CA PHE A 422 3.88 -8.66 -5.13
C PHE A 422 3.53 -9.39 -6.42
N LEU A 423 2.37 -10.06 -6.46
CA LEU A 423 1.88 -10.69 -7.68
C LEU A 423 1.54 -9.65 -8.74
N LEU A 424 0.81 -8.62 -8.38
CA LEU A 424 0.40 -7.55 -9.30
C LEU A 424 1.60 -6.70 -9.77
N GLY A 425 2.53 -6.37 -8.87
CA GLY A 425 3.62 -5.44 -9.13
C GLY A 425 4.88 -6.07 -9.70
N ALA A 426 5.07 -7.38 -9.54
CA ALA A 426 6.28 -8.05 -10.02
C ALA A 426 6.00 -9.27 -10.90
N ALA A 427 5.18 -10.22 -10.44
CA ALA A 427 4.93 -11.45 -11.19
C ALA A 427 4.19 -11.19 -12.52
N ILE A 428 3.16 -10.32 -12.51
CA ILE A 428 2.42 -9.98 -13.74
C ILE A 428 3.29 -9.20 -14.73
N PRO A 429 4.03 -8.14 -14.38
CA PRO A 429 4.90 -7.44 -15.33
C PRO A 429 5.98 -8.31 -15.98
N ALA A 430 6.43 -9.37 -15.32
CA ALA A 430 7.39 -10.33 -15.90
C ALA A 430 6.85 -11.00 -17.17
N ILE A 431 5.53 -11.23 -17.26
CA ILE A 431 4.89 -11.92 -18.39
C ILE A 431 4.99 -11.08 -19.69
N PRO A 432 4.47 -9.86 -19.77
CA PRO A 432 4.60 -9.04 -20.98
C PRO A 432 6.05 -8.65 -21.29
N LEU A 433 6.92 -8.52 -20.29
CA LEU A 433 8.35 -8.30 -20.53
C LEU A 433 9.00 -9.48 -21.22
N ALA A 434 8.66 -10.74 -20.85
CA ALA A 434 9.18 -11.94 -21.48
C ALA A 434 8.72 -12.07 -22.95
N LEU A 435 7.48 -11.69 -23.27
CA LEU A 435 6.94 -11.66 -24.63
C LEU A 435 7.73 -10.70 -25.54
N GLY A 436 8.39 -9.70 -24.98
CA GLY A 436 9.21 -8.74 -25.70
C GLY A 436 10.66 -9.18 -25.94
N LEU A 437 11.09 -10.39 -25.52
CA LEU A 437 12.46 -10.87 -25.70
C LEU A 437 12.70 -11.32 -27.16
N PRO A 438 13.92 -11.11 -27.71
CA PRO A 438 14.23 -11.54 -29.08
C PRO A 438 14.51 -13.05 -29.16
N GLY A 439 14.24 -13.63 -30.32
CA GLY A 439 14.66 -14.98 -30.66
C GLY A 439 13.60 -15.85 -31.35
N PRO A 440 13.96 -16.71 -32.30
CA PRO A 440 13.01 -17.51 -33.08
C PRO A 440 12.25 -18.56 -32.24
N GLY A 441 12.89 -19.16 -31.24
CA GLY A 441 12.23 -20.08 -30.30
C GLY A 441 11.28 -19.43 -29.31
N ILE A 442 11.39 -18.12 -29.10
CA ILE A 442 10.52 -17.35 -28.21
C ILE A 442 9.12 -17.18 -28.84
N ARG A 443 9.01 -17.23 -30.19
CA ARG A 443 7.70 -17.10 -30.85
C ARG A 443 6.75 -18.24 -30.47
N ALA A 444 7.17 -19.50 -30.61
CA ALA A 444 6.31 -20.64 -30.25
C ALA A 444 6.01 -20.65 -28.72
N ALA A 445 7.03 -20.45 -27.90
CA ALA A 445 6.89 -20.36 -26.45
C ALA A 445 6.09 -19.12 -26.01
N GLY A 446 6.18 -18.02 -26.76
CA GLY A 446 5.37 -16.82 -26.53
C GLY A 446 3.88 -17.06 -26.76
N VAL A 447 3.50 -17.89 -27.75
CA VAL A 447 2.09 -18.31 -27.93
C VAL A 447 1.60 -19.07 -26.68
N ALA A 448 2.39 -20.02 -26.19
CA ALA A 448 2.05 -20.76 -24.97
C ALA A 448 1.94 -19.83 -23.75
N LEU A 449 2.83 -18.84 -23.61
CA LEU A 449 2.77 -17.87 -22.53
C LEU A 449 1.53 -16.97 -22.62
N VAL A 450 1.16 -16.52 -23.82
CA VAL A 450 -0.10 -15.75 -24.04
C VAL A 450 -1.30 -16.63 -23.72
N ALA A 451 -1.33 -17.88 -24.19
CA ALA A 451 -2.42 -18.80 -23.90
C ALA A 451 -2.57 -19.05 -22.39
N ALA A 452 -1.46 -19.26 -21.68
CA ALA A 452 -1.46 -19.41 -20.22
C ALA A 452 -1.98 -18.15 -19.52
N ALA A 453 -1.52 -16.96 -19.93
CA ALA A 453 -1.99 -15.69 -19.39
C ALA A 453 -3.48 -15.44 -19.62
N LEU A 454 -3.98 -15.78 -20.81
CA LEU A 454 -5.41 -15.73 -21.13
C LEU A 454 -6.21 -16.74 -20.32
N ALA A 455 -5.73 -17.97 -20.16
CA ALA A 455 -6.38 -18.99 -19.33
C ALA A 455 -6.48 -18.52 -17.86
N VAL A 456 -5.41 -17.92 -17.31
CA VAL A 456 -5.43 -17.28 -16.00
C VAL A 456 -6.47 -16.18 -15.95
N SER A 457 -6.46 -15.24 -16.91
CA SER A 457 -7.42 -14.13 -16.95
C SER A 457 -8.86 -14.62 -17.00
N VAL A 458 -9.15 -15.63 -17.82
CA VAL A 458 -10.48 -16.23 -17.94
C VAL A 458 -10.91 -16.92 -16.64
N SER A 459 -10.00 -17.61 -15.95
CA SER A 459 -10.31 -18.26 -14.68
C SER A 459 -10.70 -17.25 -13.59
N PHE A 460 -10.10 -16.05 -13.59
CA PHE A 460 -10.44 -14.97 -12.66
C PHE A 460 -11.67 -14.15 -13.07
N LEU A 461 -12.11 -14.23 -14.32
CA LEU A 461 -13.16 -13.35 -14.87
C LEU A 461 -14.48 -13.36 -14.07
N PRO A 462 -15.03 -14.52 -13.65
CA PRO A 462 -16.27 -14.54 -12.86
C PRO A 462 -16.13 -13.76 -11.56
N VAL A 463 -14.99 -13.90 -10.89
CA VAL A 463 -14.68 -13.20 -9.64
C VAL A 463 -14.47 -11.71 -9.89
N ALA A 464 -13.79 -11.33 -10.98
CA ALA A 464 -13.59 -9.95 -11.37
C ALA A 464 -14.92 -9.23 -11.64
N VAL A 465 -15.86 -9.90 -12.34
CA VAL A 465 -17.20 -9.36 -12.59
C VAL A 465 -17.99 -9.15 -11.29
N GLN A 466 -17.96 -10.16 -10.39
CA GLN A 466 -18.62 -10.04 -9.09
C GLN A 466 -18.06 -8.87 -8.27
N ARG A 467 -16.75 -8.71 -8.24
CA ARG A 467 -16.07 -7.60 -7.55
C ARG A 467 -16.40 -6.25 -8.17
N ALA A 468 -16.43 -6.18 -9.50
CA ALA A 468 -16.83 -4.97 -10.20
C ALA A 468 -18.25 -4.52 -9.80
N ARG A 469 -19.19 -5.47 -9.71
CA ARG A 469 -20.55 -5.20 -9.24
C ARG A 469 -20.55 -4.67 -7.81
N GLN A 470 -19.88 -5.35 -6.88
CA GLN A 470 -19.77 -4.89 -5.48
C GLN A 470 -19.12 -3.51 -5.36
N ALA A 471 -18.07 -3.25 -6.14
CA ALA A 471 -17.41 -1.96 -6.15
C ALA A 471 -18.32 -0.82 -6.61
N VAL A 472 -19.17 -1.07 -7.60
CA VAL A 472 -20.16 -0.08 -8.07
C VAL A 472 -21.29 0.12 -7.05
N GLU A 473 -21.75 -0.95 -6.42
CA GLU A 473 -22.85 -0.89 -5.45
C GLU A 473 -22.44 -0.26 -4.12
N HIS A 474 -21.22 -0.54 -3.64
CA HIS A 474 -20.78 -0.21 -2.29
C HIS A 474 -19.53 0.69 -2.23
N GLY A 475 -18.99 1.09 -3.36
CA GLY A 475 -17.72 1.83 -3.44
C GLY A 475 -16.49 1.03 -2.97
N THR A 476 -16.66 -0.25 -2.69
CA THR A 476 -15.64 -1.12 -2.13
C THR A 476 -15.96 -2.60 -2.39
N VAL A 477 -14.94 -3.45 -2.29
CA VAL A 477 -15.07 -4.91 -2.37
C VAL A 477 -14.64 -5.49 -1.02
N LEU A 478 -15.55 -5.60 -0.08
CA LEU A 478 -15.34 -6.26 1.21
C LEU A 478 -16.25 -7.49 1.30
N ALA A 479 -15.78 -8.58 1.91
CA ALA A 479 -16.58 -9.79 2.13
C ALA A 479 -17.91 -9.49 2.84
N PHE A 480 -17.92 -8.46 3.64
CA PHE A 480 -19.03 -8.02 4.47
C PHE A 480 -19.66 -6.69 4.00
N ALA A 481 -19.24 -6.13 2.85
CA ALA A 481 -19.76 -4.86 2.36
C ALA A 481 -21.28 -4.87 2.13
N GLY A 482 -21.83 -6.02 1.74
CA GLY A 482 -23.28 -6.22 1.61
C GLY A 482 -24.02 -6.40 2.95
N ALA A 483 -23.34 -6.52 4.08
CA ALA A 483 -24.01 -6.61 5.37
C ALA A 483 -24.60 -5.22 5.76
N PRO A 484 -25.91 -5.11 6.00
CA PRO A 484 -26.54 -3.82 6.28
C PRO A 484 -25.90 -3.03 7.43
N GLY A 485 -25.36 -3.72 8.41
CA GLY A 485 -24.70 -3.13 9.57
C GLY A 485 -23.45 -2.32 9.20
N TYR A 486 -22.65 -2.76 8.22
CA TYR A 486 -21.42 -2.08 7.82
C TYR A 486 -21.65 -0.74 7.13
N THR A 487 -22.61 -0.69 6.22
CA THR A 487 -22.97 0.55 5.54
C THR A 487 -23.50 1.58 6.53
N ASN A 488 -24.41 1.17 7.42
CA ASN A 488 -24.96 2.03 8.45
C ASN A 488 -23.88 2.50 9.42
N TYR A 489 -23.01 1.60 9.83
CA TYR A 489 -21.89 1.90 10.72
C TYR A 489 -20.92 2.92 10.12
N THR A 490 -20.50 2.74 8.86
CA THR A 490 -19.62 3.71 8.17
C THR A 490 -20.29 5.08 8.06
N ARG A 491 -21.59 5.11 7.72
CA ARG A 491 -22.37 6.35 7.63
C ARG A 491 -22.45 7.06 8.98
N GLN A 492 -22.69 6.32 10.05
CA GLN A 492 -22.72 6.85 11.42
C GLN A 492 -21.34 7.35 11.84
N ALA A 493 -20.27 6.55 11.65
CA ALA A 493 -18.91 6.87 12.05
C ALA A 493 -18.36 8.13 11.37
N LEU A 494 -18.78 8.40 10.13
CA LEU A 494 -18.36 9.58 9.35
C LEU A 494 -19.43 10.66 9.29
N SER A 495 -20.50 10.58 10.11
CA SER A 495 -21.54 11.58 10.15
C SER A 495 -21.02 12.90 10.75
N GLY A 496 -21.62 14.01 10.30
CA GLY A 496 -21.39 15.32 10.92
C GLY A 496 -21.81 15.33 12.38
N ASP A 497 -22.92 14.68 12.71
CA ASP A 497 -23.44 14.59 14.07
C ASP A 497 -22.45 13.95 15.05
N LEU A 498 -21.90 12.78 14.73
CA LEU A 498 -20.90 12.13 15.59
C LEU A 498 -19.65 12.99 15.73
N ARG A 499 -19.20 13.61 14.64
CA ARG A 499 -18.05 14.52 14.67
C ARG A 499 -18.31 15.72 15.57
N ASP A 500 -19.47 16.35 15.47
CA ASP A 500 -19.81 17.53 16.24
C ASP A 500 -19.98 17.18 17.72
N ARG A 501 -20.55 16.02 18.06
CA ARG A 501 -20.61 15.47 19.42
C ARG A 501 -19.21 15.25 20.01
N ILE A 502 -18.34 14.53 19.28
CA ILE A 502 -16.94 14.28 19.72
C ILE A 502 -16.21 15.59 19.95
N ARG A 503 -16.29 16.54 19.00
CA ARG A 503 -15.64 17.86 19.13
C ARG A 503 -16.25 18.73 20.22
N GLY A 504 -17.56 18.68 20.41
CA GLY A 504 -18.26 19.37 21.48
C GLY A 504 -17.83 18.90 22.88
N LEU A 505 -17.64 17.59 23.05
CA LEU A 505 -17.08 17.03 24.27
C LEU A 505 -15.60 17.42 24.43
N GLN A 506 -14.81 17.28 23.39
CA GLN A 506 -13.39 17.64 23.39
C GLN A 506 -13.17 19.14 23.66
N ALA A 507 -14.07 20.01 23.23
CA ALA A 507 -13.98 21.46 23.48
C ALA A 507 -14.02 21.84 24.96
N ARG A 508 -14.53 20.96 25.85
CA ARG A 508 -14.49 21.14 27.30
C ARG A 508 -13.11 20.88 27.91
N VAL A 509 -12.21 20.23 27.16
CA VAL A 509 -10.80 20.10 27.53
C VAL A 509 -10.09 21.40 27.19
N PRO A 510 -9.31 22.02 28.10
CA PRO A 510 -8.53 23.21 27.79
C PRO A 510 -7.60 22.98 26.60
N ALA A 511 -7.42 23.98 25.75
CA ALA A 511 -6.55 23.88 24.59
C ALA A 511 -5.10 23.57 25.01
N GLY A 512 -4.43 22.70 24.27
CA GLY A 512 -3.06 22.28 24.56
C GLY A 512 -2.93 21.16 25.60
N GLU A 513 -3.97 20.90 26.41
CA GLU A 513 -3.90 19.82 27.41
C GLU A 513 -3.86 18.43 26.78
N PRO A 514 -3.13 17.48 27.38
CA PRO A 514 -3.07 16.10 26.92
C PRO A 514 -4.45 15.42 27.06
N LEU A 515 -4.84 14.69 26.02
CA LEU A 515 -6.09 13.96 25.96
C LEU A 515 -5.81 12.51 25.51
N LEU A 516 -6.18 11.54 26.33
CA LEU A 516 -6.25 10.15 25.94
C LEU A 516 -7.62 9.89 25.32
N ALA A 517 -7.66 9.44 24.07
CA ALA A 517 -8.91 9.21 23.36
C ALA A 517 -9.04 7.77 22.83
N TRP A 518 -10.17 7.15 23.10
CA TRP A 518 -10.58 5.91 22.46
C TRP A 518 -11.97 6.09 21.86
N VAL A 519 -12.00 6.48 20.60
CA VAL A 519 -13.21 6.68 19.82
C VAL A 519 -13.20 5.82 18.55
N ASN A 520 -14.37 5.57 17.99
CA ASN A 520 -14.53 4.67 16.85
C ASN A 520 -13.96 5.22 15.54
N ALA A 521 -13.92 6.53 15.41
CA ALA A 521 -13.40 7.23 14.25
C ALA A 521 -12.53 8.41 14.71
N PRO A 522 -11.24 8.18 15.02
CA PRO A 522 -10.32 9.23 15.48
C PRO A 522 -10.15 10.40 14.51
N CYS A 523 -10.50 10.21 13.22
CA CYS A 523 -10.53 11.30 12.24
C CYS A 523 -11.56 12.40 12.57
N ASN A 524 -12.49 12.15 13.49
CA ASN A 524 -13.46 13.14 13.96
C ASN A 524 -12.93 14.06 15.08
N LEU A 525 -11.80 13.70 15.72
CA LEU A 525 -11.16 14.50 16.74
C LEU A 525 -10.59 15.81 16.18
N ASP A 526 -10.57 16.85 17.00
CA ASP A 526 -9.79 18.07 16.74
C ASP A 526 -8.35 17.87 17.23
N LEU A 527 -7.52 17.30 16.33
CA LEU A 527 -6.15 16.94 16.63
C LEU A 527 -5.19 18.16 16.69
N ALA A 528 -5.66 19.35 16.26
CA ALA A 528 -4.92 20.61 16.40
C ALA A 528 -5.13 21.26 17.78
N ARG A 529 -6.30 21.07 18.39
CA ARG A 529 -6.67 21.69 19.65
C ARG A 529 -5.91 21.13 20.85
N ASN A 530 -5.75 19.81 20.90
CA ASN A 530 -5.15 19.09 22.02
C ASN A 530 -4.05 18.15 21.53
N ARG A 531 -3.09 17.83 22.40
CA ARG A 531 -2.18 16.72 22.19
C ARG A 531 -2.94 15.42 22.47
N VAL A 532 -3.45 14.76 21.42
CA VAL A 532 -4.28 13.57 21.55
C VAL A 532 -3.46 12.31 21.37
N ASP A 533 -3.46 11.46 22.40
CA ASP A 533 -2.99 10.07 22.31
C ASP A 533 -4.19 9.18 21.98
N VAL A 534 -4.25 8.75 20.73
CA VAL A 534 -5.33 7.89 20.24
C VAL A 534 -4.99 6.44 20.53
N VAL A 535 -5.90 5.74 21.18
CA VAL A 535 -5.76 4.30 21.45
C VAL A 535 -6.25 3.50 20.26
N ASP A 536 -5.37 2.68 19.70
CA ASP A 536 -5.69 1.65 18.72
C ASP A 536 -5.46 0.26 19.33
N PRO A 537 -6.50 -0.39 19.85
CA PRO A 537 -6.35 -1.69 20.50
C PRO A 537 -5.99 -2.82 19.53
N THR A 538 -6.06 -2.57 18.22
CA THR A 538 -5.75 -3.55 17.18
C THR A 538 -4.34 -3.40 16.62
N ALA A 539 -3.63 -2.30 16.95
CA ALA A 539 -2.26 -2.07 16.48
C ALA A 539 -1.28 -3.13 17.00
N PHE A 540 -0.48 -3.70 16.11
CA PHE A 540 0.49 -4.74 16.45
C PHE A 540 1.59 -4.24 17.40
N GLY A 541 1.97 -2.99 17.29
CA GLY A 541 3.04 -2.37 18.05
C GLY A 541 2.62 -1.79 19.39
N THR A 542 1.33 -1.83 19.73
CA THR A 542 0.85 -1.23 20.97
C THR A 542 1.41 -1.99 22.17
N PRO A 543 2.07 -1.31 23.11
CA PRO A 543 2.53 -1.94 24.32
C PRO A 543 1.33 -2.48 25.10
N TRP A 544 1.39 -3.77 25.40
CA TRP A 544 0.29 -4.56 25.90
C TRP A 544 -0.16 -4.18 27.29
N ALA A 545 0.59 -3.36 27.99
CA ALA A 545 0.48 -3.33 29.41
C ALA A 545 0.03 -1.99 30.00
N ARG A 546 0.23 -0.85 29.35
CA ARG A 546 -0.03 0.42 30.05
C ARG A 546 -0.54 1.49 29.11
N LEU A 547 -1.73 1.98 29.41
CA LEU A 547 -2.12 3.34 29.08
C LEU A 547 -1.10 4.31 29.70
N PRO A 548 -0.91 5.54 29.17
CA PRO A 548 -0.08 6.54 29.81
C PRO A 548 -0.41 6.62 31.30
N ASP A 549 0.60 6.60 32.15
CA ASP A 549 0.41 6.51 33.60
C ASP A 549 -0.36 7.73 34.16
N ASP A 550 -0.50 8.82 33.40
CA ASP A 550 -1.10 10.04 33.90
C ASP A 550 -1.81 10.88 32.80
N PRO A 551 -2.81 10.34 32.08
CA PRO A 551 -3.62 11.19 31.22
C PRO A 551 -4.49 12.09 32.12
N ARG A 552 -4.44 13.39 31.87
CA ARG A 552 -5.26 14.35 32.64
C ARG A 552 -6.73 14.32 32.23
N TYR A 553 -6.99 14.03 30.96
CA TYR A 553 -8.33 13.91 30.39
C TYR A 553 -8.45 12.63 29.59
N VAL A 554 -9.63 11.98 29.67
CA VAL A 554 -9.97 10.77 28.94
C VAL A 554 -11.27 10.99 28.19
N LEU A 555 -11.25 10.78 26.89
CA LEU A 555 -12.44 10.75 26.02
C LEU A 555 -12.66 9.31 25.55
N TRP A 556 -13.74 8.68 26.01
CA TRP A 556 -14.00 7.28 25.77
C TRP A 556 -15.40 7.06 25.18
N GLN A 557 -15.45 6.57 23.96
CA GLN A 557 -16.69 6.08 23.35
C GLN A 557 -16.90 4.63 23.80
N TYR A 558 -17.70 4.43 24.84
CA TYR A 558 -17.89 3.15 25.54
C TYR A 558 -19.05 2.33 25.00
N SER A 559 -19.98 2.92 24.26
CA SER A 559 -21.10 2.25 23.63
C SER A 559 -21.22 2.58 22.15
N GLY A 560 -22.22 2.04 21.47
CA GLY A 560 -22.44 2.31 20.04
C GLY A 560 -21.48 1.59 19.09
N TYR A 561 -20.58 0.74 19.61
CA TYR A 561 -19.60 0.03 18.80
C TYR A 561 -19.74 -1.48 18.88
N ALA A 562 -20.25 -2.09 17.80
CA ALA A 562 -20.53 -3.52 17.76
C ALA A 562 -19.33 -4.42 18.14
N THR A 563 -18.13 -4.00 17.82
CA THR A 563 -16.89 -4.76 18.09
C THR A 563 -16.46 -4.74 19.55
N ARG A 564 -17.13 -3.94 20.41
CA ARG A 564 -16.89 -3.90 21.85
C ARG A 564 -17.99 -4.63 22.64
N SER A 565 -19.02 -5.09 21.96
CA SER A 565 -20.07 -5.85 22.64
C SER A 565 -19.48 -7.13 23.24
N PRO A 566 -19.91 -7.55 24.44
CA PRO A 566 -19.46 -8.79 25.04
C PRO A 566 -19.69 -10.01 24.14
N ASP A 567 -20.74 -10.01 23.34
CA ASP A 567 -21.05 -11.08 22.39
C ASP A 567 -20.04 -11.14 21.24
N TYR A 568 -19.71 -9.99 20.65
CA TYR A 568 -18.66 -9.91 19.64
C TYR A 568 -17.31 -10.38 20.19
N LEU A 569 -16.89 -9.88 21.35
CA LEU A 569 -15.63 -10.27 21.97
C LEU A 569 -15.58 -11.76 22.27
N ARG A 570 -16.69 -12.34 22.76
CA ARG A 570 -16.78 -13.80 22.98
C ARG A 570 -16.69 -14.57 21.67
N SER A 571 -17.33 -14.11 20.60
CA SER A 571 -17.27 -14.77 19.29
C SER A 571 -15.87 -14.76 18.71
N VAL A 572 -15.19 -13.62 18.76
CA VAL A 572 -13.82 -13.45 18.27
C VAL A 572 -12.81 -14.21 19.13
N ALA A 573 -13.01 -14.24 20.46
CA ALA A 573 -12.16 -15.00 21.38
C ALA A 573 -12.25 -16.52 21.17
N ARG A 574 -13.37 -17.02 20.66
CA ARG A 574 -13.58 -18.42 20.29
C ARG A 574 -13.12 -18.75 18.88
N GLY A 575 -12.76 -17.74 18.09
CA GLY A 575 -12.25 -17.92 16.74
C GLY A 575 -11.01 -18.81 16.72
N PRO A 576 -10.81 -19.63 15.67
CA PRO A 576 -9.69 -20.58 15.57
C PRO A 576 -8.34 -19.87 15.47
N GLY A 577 -8.30 -18.62 14.97
CA GLY A 577 -7.05 -17.88 14.73
C GLY A 577 -6.44 -17.27 15.99
N ALA A 578 -5.12 -17.36 16.10
CA ALA A 578 -4.38 -16.73 17.20
C ALA A 578 -4.48 -15.19 17.18
N HIS A 579 -4.66 -14.60 15.98
CA HIS A 579 -4.83 -13.16 15.81
C HIS A 579 -6.16 -12.68 16.39
N GLU A 580 -7.26 -13.35 16.09
CA GLU A 580 -8.59 -13.00 16.58
C GLU A 580 -8.65 -13.11 18.10
N ARG A 581 -8.14 -14.20 18.67
CA ARG A 581 -8.08 -14.36 20.12
C ARG A 581 -7.27 -13.25 20.80
N ARG A 582 -6.13 -12.88 20.24
CA ARG A 582 -5.32 -11.76 20.74
C ARG A 582 -6.04 -10.42 20.64
N THR A 583 -6.68 -10.15 19.51
CA THR A 583 -7.43 -8.92 19.30
C THR A 583 -8.56 -8.79 20.32
N ALA A 584 -9.35 -9.85 20.53
CA ALA A 584 -10.41 -9.87 21.53
C ALA A 584 -9.87 -9.63 22.96
N SER A 585 -8.76 -10.30 23.32
CA SER A 585 -8.12 -10.12 24.62
C SER A 585 -7.62 -8.69 24.83
N ARG A 586 -7.07 -8.06 23.81
CA ARG A 586 -6.62 -6.66 23.86
C ARG A 586 -7.80 -5.69 24.04
N ILE A 587 -8.84 -5.84 23.24
CA ILE A 587 -10.01 -4.99 23.33
C ILE A 587 -10.63 -5.11 24.74
N ALA A 588 -10.71 -6.31 25.27
CA ALA A 588 -11.21 -6.55 26.64
C ALA A 588 -10.32 -5.86 27.69
N LEU A 589 -9.00 -6.02 27.58
CA LEU A 589 -8.04 -5.40 28.49
C LEU A 589 -8.14 -3.86 28.46
N PHE A 590 -8.16 -3.25 27.28
CA PHE A 590 -8.29 -1.79 27.16
C PHE A 590 -9.65 -1.31 27.68
N THR A 591 -10.72 -2.06 27.42
CA THR A 591 -12.06 -1.73 27.96
C THR A 591 -12.03 -1.70 29.47
N GLU A 592 -11.42 -2.69 30.11
CA GLU A 592 -11.28 -2.75 31.58
C GLU A 592 -10.41 -1.58 32.10
N GLN A 593 -9.29 -1.29 31.46
CA GLN A 593 -8.42 -0.19 31.87
C GLN A 593 -9.14 1.16 31.75
N PHE A 594 -9.85 1.40 30.66
CA PHE A 594 -10.63 2.64 30.49
C PHE A 594 -11.78 2.73 31.50
N ALA A 595 -12.47 1.65 31.78
CA ALA A 595 -13.50 1.62 32.83
C ALA A 595 -12.91 1.96 34.21
N ARG A 596 -11.75 1.40 34.57
CA ARG A 596 -11.06 1.71 35.83
C ARG A 596 -10.57 3.17 35.89
N LEU A 597 -10.01 3.69 34.79
CA LEU A 597 -9.57 5.09 34.70
C LEU A 597 -10.76 6.03 34.88
N THR A 598 -11.83 5.82 34.14
CA THR A 598 -13.01 6.70 34.16
C THR A 598 -13.76 6.63 35.49
N ALA A 599 -13.70 5.50 36.21
CA ALA A 599 -14.30 5.36 37.56
C ALA A 599 -13.56 6.21 38.64
N ARG A 600 -12.30 6.59 38.40
CA ARG A 600 -11.49 7.38 39.35
C ARG A 600 -11.57 8.89 39.13
N GLY A 601 -12.13 9.31 38.02
CA GLY A 601 -12.17 10.70 37.60
C GLY A 601 -13.52 11.36 37.78
N GLU A 602 -13.51 12.69 37.63
CA GLU A 602 -14.71 13.51 37.55
C GLU A 602 -15.30 13.44 36.13
N ILE A 603 -16.54 13.02 36.01
CA ILE A 603 -17.24 13.00 34.73
C ILE A 603 -17.60 14.44 34.37
N LEU A 604 -16.92 15.01 33.38
CA LEU A 604 -17.21 16.35 32.87
C LEU A 604 -18.40 16.37 31.91
N ALA A 605 -18.62 15.27 31.21
CA ALA A 605 -19.76 15.06 30.35
C ALA A 605 -19.93 13.60 30.00
N ASP A 606 -21.18 13.20 29.79
CA ASP A 606 -21.58 11.86 29.30
C ASP A 606 -22.85 12.03 28.46
N ASP A 607 -22.84 11.59 27.22
CA ASP A 607 -24.00 11.65 26.33
C ASP A 607 -24.72 10.30 26.16
N GLY A 608 -24.36 9.32 26.99
CA GLY A 608 -24.89 7.95 26.93
C GLY A 608 -24.10 7.03 25.99
N GLU A 609 -23.19 7.58 25.22
CA GLU A 609 -22.36 6.84 24.27
C GLU A 609 -20.88 7.19 24.40
N ILE A 610 -20.58 8.46 24.64
CA ILE A 610 -19.22 9.02 24.76
C ILE A 610 -19.12 9.76 26.09
N ARG A 611 -18.05 9.45 26.81
CA ARG A 611 -17.78 10.05 28.12
C ARG A 611 -16.46 10.82 28.10
N LEU A 612 -16.50 12.04 28.65
CA LEU A 612 -15.32 12.82 28.96
C LEU A 612 -15.09 12.87 30.46
N VAL A 613 -13.89 12.49 30.89
CA VAL A 613 -13.51 12.44 32.30
C VAL A 613 -12.24 13.23 32.55
N ARG A 614 -12.21 14.01 33.64
CA ARG A 614 -11.01 14.63 34.17
C ARG A 614 -10.45 13.74 35.28
N LEU A 615 -9.22 13.28 35.13
CA LEU A 615 -8.54 12.51 36.16
C LEU A 615 -7.92 13.43 37.21
N PRO A 616 -7.85 13.01 38.47
CA PRO A 616 -7.15 13.76 39.51
C PRO A 616 -5.68 13.94 39.09
N ALA A 617 -5.09 15.10 39.36
CA ALA A 617 -3.67 15.32 39.13
C ALA A 617 -2.87 14.24 39.88
N GLY A 618 -2.20 13.37 39.12
CA GLY A 618 -1.38 12.32 39.72
C GLY A 618 -0.30 12.94 40.58
N LYS A 619 -0.02 12.38 41.73
CA LYS A 619 1.23 12.70 42.42
C LYS A 619 2.36 12.39 41.44
N PRO A 620 3.34 13.30 41.25
CA PRO A 620 4.52 12.98 40.44
C PRO A 620 5.04 11.63 40.93
N ALA A 621 5.26 10.73 39.97
CA ALA A 621 5.79 9.41 40.29
C ALA A 621 7.12 9.62 41.05
N THR A 622 7.04 9.65 42.35
CA THR A 622 8.21 9.44 43.19
C THR A 622 8.81 8.15 42.72
N GLN A 623 10.05 8.21 42.29
CA GLN A 623 10.87 7.10 41.87
C GLN A 623 10.62 5.91 42.81
N ALA A 624 9.70 5.04 42.46
CA ALA A 624 9.56 3.76 43.09
C ALA A 624 10.68 2.88 42.50
N GLY A 625 11.84 3.01 43.11
CA GLY A 625 12.79 1.93 43.15
C GLY A 625 12.09 0.78 43.87
N ASP A 626 11.58 -0.15 43.10
CA ASP A 626 11.43 -1.54 43.44
C ASP A 626 10.85 -2.25 42.20
N ARG A 627 11.75 -2.77 41.44
CA ARG A 627 11.45 -3.82 40.47
C ARG A 627 11.69 -5.15 41.14
N PRO A 628 10.72 -6.09 41.15
CA PRO A 628 11.11 -7.47 41.20
C PRO A 628 11.58 -7.96 39.81
#